data_ac282d244c48f59a7f0e427c4d2589ca
#
_entry.id   ac282d244c48f59a7f0e427c4d2589ca
#
_cell.length_a   1.000
_cell.length_b   1.000
_cell.length_c   1.000
_cell.angle_alpha   90.00
_cell.angle_beta   90.00
_cell.angle_gamma   90.00
#
_symmetry.space_group_name_H-M   'P 1'
#
loop_
_entity.id
_entity.type
_entity.pdbx_description
1 polymer ?
#
loop_
_entity_poly.entity_id
_entity_poly.type
_entity_poly.pdbx_seq_one_letter_code
_entity_poly.pdbx_strand_id
1 'polypeptide(L)'
;MTKLKSQINVKGTNFQKNKKRLEVDLKLTREAVDFAMNGGGQKLNERHQKRGKMLPRHRVSKLLDPGSSFLEIGLTASYNMYDNACPSGGIITGVGQIHGIDVMVICNDSTVKGGTYYPITVKKHLRAQEVALENKLPCIYLVDSGGANLPNQDEVFADREHFGRIFFNQANMSSKSIPQIAVVMGSCTAGGAYVLSLIHI
;
A
#
# COMPACT_ATOMS: atom_id res chain seq x y z
N MET A 1 -35.45 -21.67 8.59
CA MET A 1 -34.45 -21.52 7.53
C MET A 1 -34.08 -22.88 6.99
N THR A 2 -34.25 -23.14 5.69
CA THR A 2 -33.89 -24.39 5.06
C THR A 2 -32.38 -24.43 4.85
N LYS A 3 -31.68 -25.41 5.45
CA LYS A 3 -30.24 -25.57 5.25
C LYS A 3 -29.99 -26.09 3.84
N LEU A 4 -29.20 -25.39 3.03
CA LEU A 4 -28.73 -25.90 1.74
C LEU A 4 -27.77 -27.07 2.00
N LYS A 5 -28.11 -28.25 1.43
CA LYS A 5 -27.27 -29.45 1.50
C LYS A 5 -26.29 -29.41 0.33
N SER A 6 -24.99 -29.51 0.60
CA SER A 6 -23.99 -29.67 -0.46
C SER A 6 -24.09 -31.02 -1.12
N GLN A 7 -24.07 -31.05 -2.46
CA GLN A 7 -24.02 -32.28 -3.26
C GLN A 7 -22.61 -32.58 -3.77
N ILE A 8 -21.60 -31.89 -3.26
CA ILE A 8 -20.20 -32.01 -3.70
C ILE A 8 -19.64 -33.35 -3.22
N ASN A 9 -19.18 -34.16 -4.17
CA ASN A 9 -18.44 -35.40 -3.87
C ASN A 9 -16.95 -35.07 -3.73
N VAL A 10 -16.49 -34.83 -2.49
CA VAL A 10 -15.09 -34.51 -2.17
C VAL A 10 -14.09 -35.61 -2.51
N LYS A 11 -14.56 -36.87 -2.66
CA LYS A 11 -13.73 -38.01 -3.05
C LYS A 11 -13.70 -38.23 -4.56
N GLY A 12 -14.53 -37.53 -5.32
CA GLY A 12 -14.60 -37.65 -6.77
C GLY A 12 -13.34 -37.15 -7.47
N THR A 13 -13.01 -37.80 -8.60
CA THR A 13 -11.79 -37.47 -9.37
C THR A 13 -11.75 -36.00 -9.82
N ASN A 14 -12.87 -35.44 -10.24
CA ASN A 14 -12.98 -34.04 -10.65
C ASN A 14 -12.70 -33.08 -9.48
N PHE A 15 -13.26 -33.38 -8.30
CA PHE A 15 -12.99 -32.58 -7.11
C PHE A 15 -11.50 -32.60 -6.75
N GLN A 16 -10.88 -33.79 -6.74
CA GLN A 16 -9.48 -33.95 -6.42
C GLN A 16 -8.55 -33.25 -7.43
N LYS A 17 -8.90 -33.28 -8.72
CA LYS A 17 -8.18 -32.55 -9.78
C LYS A 17 -8.28 -31.04 -9.59
N ASN A 18 -9.46 -30.52 -9.34
CA ASN A 18 -9.70 -29.08 -9.11
C ASN A 18 -9.02 -28.61 -7.83
N LYS A 19 -9.06 -29.40 -6.76
CA LYS A 19 -8.36 -29.12 -5.50
C LYS A 19 -6.87 -28.97 -5.71
N LYS A 20 -6.21 -29.92 -6.39
CA LYS A 20 -4.77 -29.86 -6.69
C LYS A 20 -4.42 -28.63 -7.50
N ARG A 21 -5.23 -28.25 -8.50
CA ARG A 21 -5.01 -27.05 -9.29
C ARG A 21 -5.10 -25.79 -8.42
N LEU A 22 -6.14 -25.69 -7.60
CA LEU A 22 -6.32 -24.55 -6.70
C LEU A 22 -5.19 -24.45 -5.66
N GLU A 23 -4.68 -25.58 -5.16
CA GLU A 23 -3.55 -25.60 -4.22
C GLU A 23 -2.27 -25.02 -4.86
N VAL A 24 -2.04 -25.27 -6.15
CA VAL A 24 -0.92 -24.65 -6.90
C VAL A 24 -1.10 -23.16 -7.01
N ASP A 25 -2.29 -22.69 -7.42
CA ASP A 25 -2.61 -21.28 -7.57
C ASP A 25 -2.51 -20.54 -6.22
N LEU A 26 -2.98 -21.15 -5.13
CA LEU A 26 -2.87 -20.63 -3.78
C LEU A 26 -1.40 -20.54 -3.31
N LYS A 27 -0.57 -21.52 -3.68
CA LYS A 27 0.86 -21.46 -3.35
C LYS A 27 1.54 -20.27 -4.01
N LEU A 28 1.32 -20.06 -5.32
CA LEU A 28 1.86 -18.91 -6.05
C LEU A 28 1.39 -17.59 -5.46
N THR A 29 0.11 -17.51 -5.09
CA THR A 29 -0.46 -16.31 -4.45
C THR A 29 0.21 -16.04 -3.10
N ARG A 30 0.43 -17.07 -2.27
CA ARG A 30 1.12 -16.93 -0.98
C ARG A 30 2.57 -16.46 -1.15
N GLU A 31 3.29 -17.01 -2.11
CA GLU A 31 4.65 -16.57 -2.43
C GLU A 31 4.69 -15.07 -2.80
N ALA A 32 3.73 -14.60 -3.60
CA ALA A 32 3.60 -13.19 -3.94
C ALA A 32 3.27 -12.31 -2.72
N VAL A 33 2.40 -12.79 -1.83
CA VAL A 33 2.05 -12.13 -0.57
C VAL A 33 3.26 -12.05 0.36
N ASP A 34 3.96 -13.16 0.56
CA ASP A 34 5.14 -13.23 1.44
C ASP A 34 6.25 -12.31 0.93
N PHE A 35 6.46 -12.26 -0.39
CA PHE A 35 7.38 -11.33 -1.02
C PHE A 35 7.01 -9.87 -0.71
N ALA A 36 5.75 -9.50 -0.88
CA ALA A 36 5.25 -8.14 -0.61
C ALA A 36 5.35 -7.78 0.88
N MET A 37 5.04 -8.72 1.78
CA MET A 37 5.08 -8.51 3.23
C MET A 37 6.50 -8.30 3.76
N ASN A 38 7.52 -8.84 3.09
CA ASN A 38 8.92 -8.70 3.47
C ASN A 38 9.51 -7.30 3.19
N GLY A 39 8.81 -6.45 2.42
CA GLY A 39 9.30 -5.11 2.08
C GLY A 39 10.69 -5.16 1.45
N GLY A 40 11.65 -4.38 1.94
CA GLY A 40 13.04 -4.36 1.44
C GLY A 40 13.86 -5.63 1.72
N GLY A 41 13.27 -6.63 2.39
CA GLY A 41 13.94 -7.86 2.79
C GLY A 41 14.76 -7.72 4.08
N GLN A 42 15.22 -8.84 4.60
CA GLN A 42 15.83 -8.92 5.92
C GLN A 42 16.94 -7.88 6.16
N LYS A 43 17.91 -7.81 5.26
CA LYS A 43 19.08 -6.91 5.41
C LYS A 43 18.69 -5.44 5.50
N LEU A 44 17.73 -4.97 4.68
CA LEU A 44 17.31 -3.57 4.68
C LEU A 44 16.38 -3.28 5.86
N ASN A 45 15.55 -4.23 6.25
CA ASN A 45 14.71 -4.14 7.45
C ASN A 45 15.56 -4.01 8.73
N GLU A 46 16.58 -4.86 8.89
CA GLU A 46 17.53 -4.77 10.01
C GLU A 46 18.28 -3.43 10.03
N ARG A 47 18.76 -2.97 8.86
CA ARG A 47 19.41 -1.65 8.74
C ARG A 47 18.48 -0.52 9.15
N HIS A 48 17.20 -0.60 8.78
CA HIS A 48 16.17 0.39 9.13
C HIS A 48 15.97 0.43 10.65
N GLN A 49 15.81 -0.73 11.28
CA GLN A 49 15.65 -0.87 12.73
C GLN A 49 16.88 -0.42 13.52
N LYS A 50 18.11 -0.75 13.05
CA LYS A 50 19.38 -0.26 13.66
C LYS A 50 19.50 1.27 13.68
N ARG A 51 18.76 1.98 12.81
CA ARG A 51 18.66 3.45 12.81
C ARG A 51 17.58 3.98 13.76
N GLY A 52 17.00 3.13 14.62
CA GLY A 52 15.94 3.50 15.54
C GLY A 52 14.56 3.67 14.89
N LYS A 53 14.39 3.27 13.63
CA LYS A 53 13.13 3.42 12.91
C LYS A 53 12.26 2.16 13.03
N MET A 54 10.99 2.34 13.29
CA MET A 54 9.98 1.28 13.23
C MET A 54 9.72 0.87 11.78
N LEU A 55 9.60 -0.43 11.51
CA LEU A 55 9.24 -0.92 10.17
C LEU A 55 7.88 -0.38 9.73
N PRO A 56 7.70 -0.06 8.42
CA PRO A 56 6.47 0.58 7.93
C PRO A 56 5.19 -0.17 8.27
N ARG A 57 5.16 -1.49 8.13
CA ARG A 57 4.00 -2.31 8.51
C ARG A 57 3.69 -2.24 10.02
N HIS A 58 4.72 -2.16 10.86
CA HIS A 58 4.53 -1.95 12.29
C HIS A 58 4.01 -0.55 12.60
N ARG A 59 4.40 0.49 11.83
CA ARG A 59 3.83 1.84 11.95
C ARG A 59 2.32 1.81 11.72
N VAL A 60 1.89 1.17 10.63
CA VAL A 60 0.46 1.00 10.31
C VAL A 60 -0.25 0.24 11.42
N SER A 61 0.26 -0.92 11.83
CA SER A 61 -0.33 -1.73 12.91
C SER A 61 -0.44 -0.99 14.25
N LYS A 62 0.51 -0.08 14.56
CA LYS A 62 0.47 0.71 15.80
C LYS A 62 -0.45 1.93 15.71
N LEU A 63 -0.75 2.39 14.51
CA LEU A 63 -1.65 3.51 14.26
C LEU A 63 -3.11 3.08 14.38
N LEU A 64 -3.44 1.88 13.95
CA LEU A 64 -4.80 1.35 13.93
C LEU A 64 -5.27 0.92 15.31
N ASP A 65 -6.57 0.95 15.50
CA ASP A 65 -7.22 0.48 16.73
C ASP A 65 -6.87 -1.00 16.98
N PRO A 66 -6.56 -1.38 18.24
CA PRO A 66 -6.26 -2.75 18.59
C PRO A 66 -7.39 -3.71 18.20
N GLY A 67 -7.05 -4.76 17.41
CA GLY A 67 -8.01 -5.77 16.98
C GLY A 67 -8.89 -5.35 15.79
N SER A 68 -8.74 -4.12 15.26
CA SER A 68 -9.42 -3.73 14.02
C SER A 68 -8.78 -4.39 12.79
N SER A 69 -9.58 -4.58 11.75
CA SER A 69 -9.11 -5.11 10.47
C SER A 69 -8.41 -4.02 9.66
N PHE A 70 -7.42 -4.42 8.87
CA PHE A 70 -6.80 -3.56 7.84
C PHE A 70 -7.05 -4.15 6.47
N LEU A 71 -7.85 -3.48 5.64
CA LEU A 71 -8.09 -3.84 4.26
C LEU A 71 -7.00 -3.25 3.37
N GLU A 72 -5.91 -3.98 3.18
CA GLU A 72 -4.79 -3.53 2.34
C GLU A 72 -5.16 -3.56 0.86
N ILE A 73 -4.91 -2.45 0.16
CA ILE A 73 -5.18 -2.28 -1.26
C ILE A 73 -3.90 -2.53 -2.05
N GLY A 74 -3.94 -3.43 -3.03
CA GLY A 74 -2.82 -3.69 -3.92
C GLY A 74 -1.57 -4.25 -3.22
N LEU A 75 -1.73 -5.16 -2.27
CA LEU A 75 -0.62 -5.79 -1.53
C LEU A 75 0.45 -6.38 -2.46
N THR A 76 0.05 -7.07 -3.52
CA THR A 76 0.95 -7.71 -4.49
C THR A 76 1.31 -6.80 -5.68
N ALA A 77 1.04 -5.50 -5.60
CA ALA A 77 1.44 -4.56 -6.64
C ALA A 77 2.95 -4.66 -6.90
N SER A 78 3.33 -4.61 -8.17
CA SER A 78 4.71 -4.78 -8.69
C SER A 78 5.30 -6.19 -8.60
N TYR A 79 4.56 -7.20 -8.21
CA TYR A 79 5.05 -8.57 -8.28
C TYR A 79 5.45 -8.92 -9.72
N ASN A 80 6.67 -9.44 -9.92
CA ASN A 80 7.29 -9.70 -11.24
C ASN A 80 7.46 -8.44 -12.12
N MET A 81 7.49 -7.24 -11.53
CA MET A 81 7.85 -6.00 -12.22
C MET A 81 9.16 -5.44 -11.66
N TYR A 82 9.88 -4.65 -12.46
CA TYR A 82 11.14 -3.97 -12.06
C TYR A 82 12.17 -4.92 -11.44
N ASP A 83 12.31 -6.14 -11.98
CA ASP A 83 13.17 -7.19 -11.43
C ASP A 83 12.93 -7.45 -9.93
N ASN A 84 11.68 -7.34 -9.51
CA ASN A 84 11.25 -7.45 -8.12
C ASN A 84 11.90 -6.43 -7.16
N ALA A 85 12.38 -5.30 -7.66
CA ALA A 85 13.07 -4.29 -6.86
C ALA A 85 12.13 -3.44 -5.98
N CYS A 86 10.81 -3.51 -6.20
CA CYS A 86 9.82 -2.63 -5.56
C CYS A 86 8.63 -3.41 -4.96
N PRO A 87 8.84 -4.31 -3.97
CA PRO A 87 7.76 -5.10 -3.36
C PRO A 87 6.61 -4.21 -2.87
N SER A 88 5.37 -4.67 -3.08
CA SER A 88 4.14 -3.93 -2.74
C SER A 88 4.07 -2.51 -3.35
N GLY A 89 4.83 -2.26 -4.44
CA GLY A 89 4.96 -0.92 -5.02
C GLY A 89 5.66 0.09 -4.11
N GLY A 90 6.44 -0.33 -3.10
CA GLY A 90 7.14 0.55 -2.17
C GLY A 90 6.24 1.41 -1.28
N ILE A 91 4.95 1.08 -1.20
CA ILE A 91 3.96 1.83 -0.42
C ILE A 91 2.87 0.91 0.11
N ILE A 92 2.48 1.09 1.36
CA ILE A 92 1.37 0.37 2.00
C ILE A 92 0.14 1.28 1.97
N THR A 93 -0.93 0.81 1.39
CA THR A 93 -2.20 1.54 1.31
C THR A 93 -3.35 0.65 1.74
N GLY A 94 -4.31 1.19 2.46
CA GLY A 94 -5.47 0.42 2.89
C GLY A 94 -6.41 1.19 3.80
N VAL A 95 -7.55 0.59 4.06
CA VAL A 95 -8.57 1.12 4.98
C VAL A 95 -8.46 0.40 6.32
N GLY A 96 -8.43 1.16 7.39
CA GLY A 96 -8.45 0.66 8.77
C GLY A 96 -9.12 1.63 9.70
N GLN A 97 -9.25 1.30 10.98
CA GLN A 97 -9.93 2.14 11.96
C GLN A 97 -8.95 2.83 12.90
N ILE A 98 -9.20 4.11 13.18
CA ILE A 98 -8.52 4.92 14.18
C ILE A 98 -9.59 5.61 15.03
N HIS A 99 -9.63 5.32 16.33
CA HIS A 99 -10.67 5.78 17.23
C HIS A 99 -12.09 5.48 16.73
N GLY A 100 -12.30 4.29 16.16
CA GLY A 100 -13.57 3.84 15.59
C GLY A 100 -13.96 4.50 14.26
N ILE A 101 -13.11 5.35 13.68
CA ILE A 101 -13.35 6.01 12.38
C ILE A 101 -12.58 5.28 11.30
N ASP A 102 -13.24 4.91 10.21
CA ASP A 102 -12.61 4.34 9.04
C ASP A 102 -11.76 5.41 8.32
N VAL A 103 -10.49 5.11 8.09
CA VAL A 103 -9.53 6.01 7.47
C VAL A 103 -8.76 5.31 6.35
N MET A 104 -8.34 6.07 5.35
CA MET A 104 -7.35 5.61 4.37
C MET A 104 -5.95 5.87 4.92
N VAL A 105 -5.15 4.82 5.08
CA VAL A 105 -3.75 4.92 5.44
C VAL A 105 -2.88 4.79 4.19
N ILE A 106 -1.92 5.68 4.03
CA ILE A 106 -0.94 5.69 2.94
C ILE A 106 0.45 5.83 3.56
N CYS A 107 1.21 4.74 3.58
CA CYS A 107 2.50 4.66 4.27
C CYS A 107 3.63 4.30 3.31
N ASN A 108 4.62 5.18 3.15
CA ASN A 108 5.81 4.86 2.37
C ASN A 108 6.63 3.75 3.05
N ASP A 109 7.13 2.80 2.24
CA ASP A 109 8.10 1.81 2.71
C ASP A 109 9.52 2.22 2.34
N SER A 110 10.19 2.93 3.25
CA SER A 110 11.57 3.39 3.04
C SER A 110 12.61 2.26 3.11
N THR A 111 12.22 1.03 3.46
CA THR A 111 13.08 -0.15 3.30
C THR A 111 13.18 -0.57 1.83
N VAL A 112 12.18 -0.19 1.01
CA VAL A 112 12.12 -0.42 -0.43
C VAL A 112 12.68 0.81 -1.14
N LYS A 113 13.90 0.71 -1.68
CA LYS A 113 14.54 1.80 -2.46
C LYS A 113 14.44 3.19 -1.82
N GLY A 114 14.49 3.26 -0.48
CA GLY A 114 14.42 4.53 0.25
C GLY A 114 13.05 5.23 0.17
N GLY A 115 11.98 4.49 -0.11
CA GLY A 115 10.63 5.05 -0.26
C GLY A 115 10.44 5.87 -1.54
N THR A 116 11.25 5.62 -2.58
CA THR A 116 11.10 6.30 -3.89
C THR A 116 9.88 5.78 -4.64
N TYR A 117 9.26 6.68 -5.39
CA TYR A 117 8.07 6.38 -6.19
C TYR A 117 8.45 5.85 -7.57
N TYR A 118 8.13 4.60 -7.81
CA TYR A 118 8.07 3.98 -9.13
C TYR A 118 6.73 4.32 -9.81
N PRO A 119 6.57 4.08 -11.13
CA PRO A 119 5.28 4.27 -11.80
C PRO A 119 4.13 3.53 -11.11
N ILE A 120 4.36 2.29 -10.68
CA ILE A 120 3.36 1.51 -9.94
C ILE A 120 3.05 2.07 -8.54
N THR A 121 4.03 2.70 -7.88
CA THR A 121 3.82 3.38 -6.59
C THR A 121 2.83 4.52 -6.75
N VAL A 122 3.00 5.32 -7.80
CA VAL A 122 2.07 6.41 -8.16
C VAL A 122 0.66 5.87 -8.39
N LYS A 123 0.51 4.85 -9.24
CA LYS A 123 -0.79 4.23 -9.54
C LYS A 123 -1.48 3.71 -8.28
N LYS A 124 -0.73 3.05 -7.40
CA LYS A 124 -1.25 2.54 -6.12
C LYS A 124 -1.68 3.66 -5.19
N HIS A 125 -0.89 4.74 -5.10
CA HIS A 125 -1.23 5.91 -4.30
C HIS A 125 -2.50 6.60 -4.84
N LEU A 126 -2.58 6.82 -6.16
CA LEU A 126 -3.75 7.42 -6.80
C LEU A 126 -5.02 6.57 -6.57
N ARG A 127 -4.90 5.23 -6.66
CA ARG A 127 -6.05 4.36 -6.36
C ARG A 127 -6.50 4.46 -4.90
N ALA A 128 -5.58 4.59 -3.96
CA ALA A 128 -5.93 4.82 -2.56
C ALA A 128 -6.67 6.15 -2.37
N GLN A 129 -6.20 7.24 -3.00
CA GLN A 129 -6.86 8.53 -2.95
C GLN A 129 -8.26 8.51 -3.62
N GLU A 130 -8.41 7.77 -4.72
CA GLU A 130 -9.70 7.58 -5.39
C GLU A 130 -10.71 6.90 -4.45
N VAL A 131 -10.31 5.78 -3.81
CA VAL A 131 -11.14 5.08 -2.83
C VAL A 131 -11.50 5.99 -1.66
N ALA A 132 -10.54 6.77 -1.16
CA ALA A 132 -10.78 7.72 -0.07
C ALA A 132 -11.76 8.82 -0.46
N LEU A 133 -11.63 9.37 -1.66
CA LEU A 133 -12.51 10.41 -2.19
C LEU A 133 -13.96 9.90 -2.36
N GLU A 134 -14.12 8.73 -2.97
CA GLU A 134 -15.45 8.13 -3.23
C GLU A 134 -16.19 7.79 -1.93
N ASN A 135 -15.46 7.34 -0.90
CA ASN A 135 -16.03 6.94 0.37
C ASN A 135 -15.91 8.03 1.46
N LYS A 136 -15.39 9.21 1.14
CA LYS A 136 -15.17 10.34 2.05
C LYS A 136 -14.33 9.96 3.29
N LEU A 137 -13.32 9.09 3.09
CA LEU A 137 -12.45 8.64 4.17
C LEU A 137 -11.39 9.69 4.47
N PRO A 138 -11.19 10.07 5.75
CA PRO A 138 -9.99 10.80 6.15
C PRO A 138 -8.72 10.07 5.69
N CYS A 139 -7.70 10.81 5.26
CA CYS A 139 -6.43 10.24 4.82
C CYS A 139 -5.32 10.49 5.83
N ILE A 140 -4.58 9.45 6.18
CA ILE A 140 -3.38 9.52 7.02
C ILE A 140 -2.16 9.09 6.18
N TYR A 141 -1.26 10.04 5.95
CA TYR A 141 -0.03 9.82 5.20
C TYR A 141 1.14 9.66 6.17
N LEU A 142 1.77 8.48 6.21
CA LEU A 142 2.99 8.21 6.96
C LEU A 142 4.18 8.34 6.01
N VAL A 143 4.78 9.52 5.95
CA VAL A 143 5.71 9.90 4.90
C VAL A 143 7.17 9.65 5.29
N ASP A 144 7.85 8.81 4.51
CA ASP A 144 9.29 8.51 4.61
C ASP A 144 9.78 8.20 3.17
N SER A 145 9.92 9.25 2.34
CA SER A 145 10.02 9.14 0.89
C SER A 145 11.23 9.83 0.30
N GLY A 146 11.96 9.11 -0.56
CA GLY A 146 13.03 9.65 -1.38
C GLY A 146 12.58 10.44 -2.63
N GLY A 147 11.26 10.69 -2.79
CA GLY A 147 10.72 11.34 -4.00
C GLY A 147 10.56 10.38 -5.18
N ALA A 148 10.60 10.87 -6.41
CA ALA A 148 10.46 10.06 -7.60
C ALA A 148 11.68 9.17 -7.86
N ASN A 149 11.47 7.99 -8.44
CA ASN A 149 12.54 7.16 -8.96
C ASN A 149 13.08 7.77 -10.26
N LEU A 150 14.26 8.38 -10.20
CA LEU A 150 14.84 9.14 -11.31
C LEU A 150 15.05 8.33 -12.61
N PRO A 151 15.46 7.04 -12.58
CA PRO A 151 15.56 6.24 -13.79
C PRO A 151 14.23 6.05 -14.55
N ASN A 152 13.09 6.20 -13.87
CA ASN A 152 11.74 6.06 -14.45
C ASN A 152 10.96 7.39 -14.43
N GLN A 153 11.65 8.53 -14.45
CA GLN A 153 11.00 9.83 -14.29
C GLN A 153 10.03 10.17 -15.44
N ASP A 154 10.29 9.69 -16.63
CA ASP A 154 9.43 9.79 -17.82
C ASP A 154 8.05 9.15 -17.59
N GLU A 155 8.00 8.04 -16.86
CA GLU A 155 6.76 7.36 -16.48
C GLU A 155 6.17 7.83 -15.12
N VAL A 156 6.79 8.81 -14.47
CA VAL A 156 6.35 9.33 -13.17
C VAL A 156 5.83 10.76 -13.25
N PHE A 157 6.32 11.57 -14.19
CA PHE A 157 5.95 13.00 -14.28
C PHE A 157 5.16 13.41 -15.50
N ALA A 158 5.29 12.72 -16.65
CA ALA A 158 4.87 13.24 -17.93
C ALA A 158 3.35 13.28 -18.18
N ASP A 159 2.56 12.49 -17.46
CA ASP A 159 1.11 12.34 -17.68
C ASP A 159 0.28 12.97 -16.56
N ARG A 160 -0.99 13.25 -16.88
CA ARG A 160 -1.99 13.73 -15.94
C ARG A 160 -2.19 12.78 -14.75
N GLU A 161 -2.16 11.47 -14.98
CA GLU A 161 -2.33 10.44 -13.93
C GLU A 161 -0.97 10.00 -13.34
N HIS A 162 0.03 10.87 -13.37
CA HIS A 162 1.33 10.70 -12.77
C HIS A 162 1.45 11.40 -11.41
N PHE A 163 2.66 11.65 -10.94
CA PHE A 163 2.95 12.14 -9.59
C PHE A 163 2.21 13.42 -9.23
N GLY A 164 2.06 14.34 -10.18
CA GLY A 164 1.32 15.60 -9.99
C GLY A 164 -0.15 15.40 -9.65
N ARG A 165 -0.75 14.30 -10.07
CA ARG A 165 -2.14 13.96 -9.74
C ARG A 165 -2.36 13.73 -8.25
N ILE A 166 -1.35 13.24 -7.53
CA ILE A 166 -1.42 13.04 -6.08
C ILE A 166 -1.74 14.37 -5.39
N PHE A 167 -1.05 15.44 -5.77
CA PHE A 167 -1.22 16.79 -5.21
C PHE A 167 -2.57 17.41 -5.58
N PHE A 168 -2.97 17.23 -6.84
CA PHE A 168 -4.28 17.67 -7.29
C PHE A 168 -5.40 16.98 -6.50
N ASN A 169 -5.29 15.68 -6.27
CA ASN A 169 -6.27 14.93 -5.48
C ASN A 169 -6.30 15.40 -4.03
N GLN A 170 -5.15 15.69 -3.40
CA GLN A 170 -5.08 16.24 -2.05
C GLN A 170 -5.83 17.57 -1.95
N ALA A 171 -5.60 18.49 -2.90
CA ALA A 171 -6.32 19.76 -2.95
C ALA A 171 -7.83 19.58 -3.13
N ASN A 172 -8.25 18.68 -4.04
CA ASN A 172 -9.65 18.38 -4.26
C ASN A 172 -10.34 17.73 -3.06
N MET A 173 -9.68 16.81 -2.37
CA MET A 173 -10.22 16.21 -1.15
C MET A 173 -10.34 17.24 -0.03
N SER A 174 -9.35 18.11 0.13
CA SER A 174 -9.40 19.21 1.10
C SER A 174 -10.55 20.18 0.82
N SER A 175 -10.78 20.55 -0.47
CA SER A 175 -11.91 21.39 -0.86
C SER A 175 -13.29 20.77 -0.60
N LYS A 176 -13.34 19.44 -0.46
CA LYS A 176 -14.55 18.67 -0.10
C LYS A 176 -14.63 18.35 1.39
N SER A 177 -13.83 19.03 2.20
CA SER A 177 -13.77 18.83 3.66
C SER A 177 -13.43 17.40 4.09
N ILE A 178 -12.67 16.66 3.26
CA ILE A 178 -12.12 15.36 3.65
C ILE A 178 -10.82 15.62 4.39
N PRO A 179 -10.72 15.26 5.68
CA PRO A 179 -9.52 15.49 6.47
C PRO A 179 -8.30 14.75 5.90
N GLN A 180 -7.16 15.42 5.87
CA GLN A 180 -5.90 14.83 5.42
C GLN A 180 -4.80 15.22 6.38
N ILE A 181 -4.12 14.24 6.94
CA ILE A 181 -3.08 14.42 7.95
C ILE A 181 -1.81 13.74 7.46
N ALA A 182 -0.69 14.44 7.45
CA ALA A 182 0.61 13.86 7.17
C ALA A 182 1.46 13.79 8.43
N VAL A 183 2.12 12.64 8.60
CA VAL A 183 3.08 12.41 9.67
C VAL A 183 4.45 12.16 9.06
N VAL A 184 5.42 12.99 9.43
CA VAL A 184 6.81 12.87 8.96
C VAL A 184 7.50 11.75 9.72
N MET A 185 7.73 10.62 9.05
CA MET A 185 8.31 9.41 9.64
C MET A 185 9.80 9.23 9.30
N GLY A 186 10.34 10.09 8.46
CA GLY A 186 11.72 10.04 8.04
C GLY A 186 12.07 11.13 7.03
N SER A 187 13.10 10.90 6.22
CA SER A 187 13.49 11.83 5.18
C SER A 187 12.37 11.98 4.14
N CYS A 188 12.05 13.22 3.81
CA CYS A 188 11.08 13.55 2.78
C CYS A 188 11.76 14.48 1.77
N THR A 189 11.94 14.02 0.53
CA THR A 189 12.63 14.79 -0.51
C THR A 189 11.72 15.05 -1.71
N ALA A 190 11.93 16.15 -2.41
CA ALA A 190 11.22 16.53 -3.63
C ALA A 190 9.70 16.34 -3.52
N GLY A 191 9.08 15.55 -4.40
CA GLY A 191 7.66 15.27 -4.37
C GLY A 191 7.17 14.63 -3.07
N GLY A 192 8.01 13.85 -2.37
CA GLY A 192 7.67 13.32 -1.04
C GLY A 192 7.50 14.43 0.01
N ALA A 193 8.30 15.48 -0.06
CA ALA A 193 8.13 16.67 0.79
C ALA A 193 6.90 17.49 0.38
N TYR A 194 6.62 17.55 -0.92
CA TYR A 194 5.49 18.32 -1.43
C TYR A 194 4.14 17.75 -0.98
N VAL A 195 4.03 16.41 -0.83
CA VAL A 195 2.84 15.77 -0.22
C VAL A 195 2.49 16.37 1.14
N LEU A 196 3.49 16.77 1.93
CA LEU A 196 3.31 17.35 3.26
C LEU A 196 2.79 18.79 3.21
N SER A 197 3.19 19.58 2.20
CA SER A 197 2.95 21.02 2.14
C SER A 197 1.49 21.41 1.86
N LEU A 198 0.69 20.49 1.36
CA LEU A 198 -0.70 20.73 0.92
C LEU A 198 -1.77 20.32 1.93
N ILE A 199 -1.36 19.77 3.05
CA ILE A 199 -2.25 19.15 4.05
C ILE A 199 -1.78 19.45 5.48
N HIS A 200 -2.53 19.02 6.47
CA HIS A 200 -2.16 19.17 7.88
C HIS A 200 -0.97 18.28 8.24
N ILE A 201 0.04 18.85 8.85
CA ILE A 201 1.27 18.19 9.29
C ILE A 201 1.18 17.92 10.79
#